data_b5dd64827d622bd53031e949d898acea
#
_entry.id   b5dd64827d622bd53031e949d898acea
#
_cell.length_a   1.000
_cell.length_b   1.000
_cell.length_c   1.000
_cell.angle_alpha   90.00
_cell.angle_beta   90.00
_cell.angle_gamma   90.00
#
_symmetry.space_group_name_H-M   'P 1'
#
loop_
_entity.id
_entity.type
_entity.pdbx_description
1 polymer ?
#
loop_
_entity_poly.entity_id
_entity_poly.type
_entity_poly.pdbx_seq_one_letter_code
_entity_poly.pdbx_strand_id
1 'polypeptide(L)'
;MSQSAPIQKAVGTAKQTASHTAAKIGSYMSAAAQSVVDITQHQEGRTGQLKFALLIILVLAILGLIIWGLVELIKYATDRNSKRSTKKHNAVILNDRIQQITPVYDQRKDKMRTYDAVLSSTPADQRVLANYHILTTNVGGYLGPAIDGVFSEKDAIVRAFDLGVRHFVLPIDYLDENPDSPRLVVRDSAGWRKSNNTGSIAEAVKGLVDVRGRNQDPILITLYFHRLPGVSTTSKEALDFMARVGRALVPLAPHHMGLTSEGDYRRQGMKDALFMKDLDWYGGKVLIFTNVDTAGFRQTKYKTQEDLDLWTHLRLFSHESPSVFNVGPPEKTEAMYGVLDSLQYYVQIPKDQETATVDQTRLQFSITMGYDVTKLPEVYEVTRAAELGVQSIGYDIFTDIAENAEQITKALGFDKGGFVLKKESLRYKRTRPIVADVPSPQLNANGGIIPMPTIS
;
A
#
# COMPACT_ATOMS: atom_id res chain seq x y z
N MET A 1 31.09 -20.84 -9.70
CA MET A 1 32.35 -20.68 -8.95
C MET A 1 33.18 -19.58 -9.61
N SER A 2 33.77 -18.68 -8.86
CA SER A 2 34.68 -17.59 -9.26
C SER A 2 34.08 -16.19 -9.47
N GLN A 3 33.64 -15.56 -8.39
CA GLN A 3 33.43 -14.08 -8.34
C GLN A 3 34.06 -13.41 -7.09
N SER A 4 34.94 -14.07 -6.37
CA SER A 4 35.54 -13.50 -5.13
C SER A 4 36.81 -12.65 -5.36
N ALA A 5 37.43 -12.72 -6.54
CA ALA A 5 38.69 -12.07 -6.83
C ALA A 5 38.69 -10.50 -6.87
N PRO A 6 37.67 -9.81 -7.43
CA PRO A 6 37.70 -8.35 -7.49
C PRO A 6 37.45 -7.68 -6.14
N ILE A 7 36.70 -8.31 -5.23
CA ILE A 7 36.40 -7.74 -3.90
C ILE A 7 37.63 -7.82 -2.99
N GLN A 8 38.36 -8.95 -3.02
CA GLN A 8 39.61 -9.10 -2.26
C GLN A 8 40.68 -8.11 -2.70
N LYS A 9 40.78 -7.81 -4.02
CA LYS A 9 41.72 -6.83 -4.54
C LYS A 9 41.38 -5.40 -4.10
N ALA A 10 40.11 -5.03 -4.06
CA ALA A 10 39.66 -3.72 -3.59
C ALA A 10 39.91 -3.51 -2.08
N VAL A 11 39.65 -4.54 -1.27
CA VAL A 11 39.94 -4.51 0.16
C VAL A 11 41.44 -4.47 0.46
N GLY A 12 42.24 -5.19 -0.32
CA GLY A 12 43.72 -5.13 -0.24
C GLY A 12 44.28 -3.73 -0.54
N THR A 13 43.77 -3.09 -1.57
CA THR A 13 44.17 -1.72 -1.95
C THR A 13 43.74 -0.68 -0.90
N ALA A 14 42.52 -0.80 -0.35
CA ALA A 14 42.07 0.09 0.70
C ALA A 14 42.89 -0.05 2.00
N LYS A 15 43.25 -1.29 2.38
CA LYS A 15 44.13 -1.57 3.51
C LYS A 15 45.53 -0.98 3.31
N GLN A 16 46.11 -1.11 2.13
CA GLN A 16 47.41 -0.55 1.80
C GLN A 16 47.43 1.00 1.81
N THR A 17 46.39 1.62 1.26
CA THR A 17 46.23 3.08 1.27
C THR A 17 46.03 3.60 2.72
N ALA A 18 45.23 2.92 3.53
CA ALA A 18 45.03 3.29 4.93
C ALA A 18 46.30 3.14 5.76
N SER A 19 47.12 2.08 5.55
CA SER A 19 48.40 1.90 6.25
C SER A 19 49.45 2.94 5.81
N HIS A 20 49.49 3.29 4.54
CA HIS A 20 50.41 4.32 4.02
C HIS A 20 50.04 5.73 4.55
N THR A 21 48.75 6.02 4.65
CA THR A 21 48.24 7.28 5.22
C THR A 21 48.50 7.35 6.72
N ALA A 22 48.31 6.25 7.45
CA ALA A 22 48.60 6.15 8.88
C ALA A 22 50.12 6.33 9.17
N ALA A 23 50.97 5.73 8.34
CA ALA A 23 52.43 5.90 8.47
C ALA A 23 52.88 7.36 8.21
N LYS A 24 52.30 8.04 7.21
CA LYS A 24 52.55 9.46 6.93
C LYS A 24 52.06 10.36 8.06
N ILE A 25 50.91 10.12 8.61
CA ILE A 25 50.35 10.84 9.77
C ILE A 25 51.26 10.62 10.98
N GLY A 26 51.71 9.39 11.22
CA GLY A 26 52.68 9.09 12.28
C GLY A 26 54.01 9.85 12.15
N SER A 27 54.55 10.00 10.93
CA SER A 27 55.77 10.78 10.69
C SER A 27 55.57 12.29 10.91
N TYR A 28 54.43 12.84 10.54
CA TYR A 28 54.11 14.26 10.81
C TYR A 28 53.89 14.50 12.32
N MET A 29 53.28 13.55 13.02
CA MET A 29 53.14 13.62 14.47
C MET A 29 54.45 13.57 15.19
N SER A 30 55.39 12.71 14.75
CA SER A 30 56.75 12.64 15.32
C SER A 30 57.51 13.92 15.10
N ALA A 31 57.46 14.50 13.91
CA ALA A 31 58.10 15.78 13.60
C ALA A 31 57.52 16.97 14.37
N ALA A 32 56.17 16.98 14.55
CA ALA A 32 55.50 17.99 15.37
C ALA A 32 55.83 17.82 16.85
N ALA A 33 55.92 16.59 17.36
CA ALA A 33 56.32 16.32 18.73
C ALA A 33 57.77 16.76 19.01
N GLN A 34 58.70 16.52 18.06
CA GLN A 34 60.10 16.96 18.16
C GLN A 34 60.20 18.49 18.20
N SER A 35 59.46 19.19 17.32
CA SER A 35 59.40 20.66 17.32
C SER A 35 58.83 21.25 18.59
N VAL A 36 57.91 20.55 19.25
CA VAL A 36 57.31 20.95 20.53
C VAL A 36 58.33 20.76 21.67
N VAL A 37 59.15 19.71 21.66
CA VAL A 37 60.20 19.47 22.63
C VAL A 37 61.29 20.54 22.54
N ASP A 38 61.72 20.93 21.31
CA ASP A 38 62.70 21.98 21.09
C ASP A 38 62.22 23.37 21.57
N ILE A 39 60.91 23.67 21.44
CA ILE A 39 60.33 24.94 21.92
C ILE A 39 60.25 24.97 23.48
N THR A 40 60.12 23.82 24.14
CA THR A 40 59.99 23.74 25.62
C THR A 40 61.31 23.93 26.32
N GLN A 41 62.46 23.63 25.72
CA GLN A 41 63.76 23.79 26.35
C GLN A 41 64.24 25.25 26.46
N HIS A 42 63.57 26.21 25.83
CA HIS A 42 64.01 27.60 25.78
C HIS A 42 63.12 28.62 26.54
N GLN A 43 62.10 28.20 27.33
CA GLN A 43 61.24 29.18 28.04
C GLN A 43 61.05 28.81 29.51
N GLU A 44 61.85 29.37 30.38
CA GLU A 44 61.64 29.40 31.82
C GLU A 44 60.58 30.49 32.16
N GLY A 45 59.42 30.09 32.63
CA GLY A 45 58.42 30.98 33.22
C GLY A 45 56.96 30.43 33.13
N ARG A 46 56.08 30.78 34.11
CA ARG A 46 54.68 30.37 34.20
C ARG A 46 53.88 30.66 32.91
N THR A 47 54.22 31.71 32.16
CA THR A 47 53.58 32.08 30.89
C THR A 47 53.92 31.11 29.76
N GLY A 48 55.09 30.49 29.77
CA GLY A 48 55.50 29.47 28.80
C GLY A 48 54.68 28.16 28.97
N GLN A 49 54.45 27.74 30.20
CA GLN A 49 53.68 26.54 30.49
C GLN A 49 52.21 26.66 30.05
N LEU A 50 51.61 27.84 30.20
CA LEU A 50 50.23 28.09 29.75
C LEU A 50 50.12 28.08 28.23
N LYS A 51 51.03 28.69 27.49
CA LYS A 51 51.09 28.67 26.04
C LYS A 51 51.29 27.24 25.50
N PHE A 52 52.13 26.45 26.16
CA PHE A 52 52.37 25.06 25.81
C PHE A 52 51.11 24.19 26.02
N ALA A 53 50.40 24.34 27.16
CA ALA A 53 49.15 23.64 27.41
C ALA A 53 48.10 23.99 26.34
N LEU A 54 47.94 25.26 25.96
CA LEU A 54 47.08 25.71 24.91
C LEU A 54 47.40 25.11 23.54
N LEU A 55 48.72 25.01 23.21
CA LEU A 55 49.18 24.39 21.99
C LEU A 55 48.83 22.90 21.92
N ILE A 56 49.01 22.17 23.02
CA ILE A 56 48.59 20.74 23.12
C ILE A 56 47.10 20.58 22.93
N ILE A 57 46.29 21.39 23.58
CA ILE A 57 44.83 21.37 23.42
C ILE A 57 44.43 21.65 21.95
N LEU A 58 45.05 22.61 21.31
CA LEU A 58 44.81 22.93 19.91
C LEU A 58 45.15 21.76 18.98
N VAL A 59 46.32 21.14 19.20
CA VAL A 59 46.75 19.97 18.41
C VAL A 59 45.79 18.78 18.60
N LEU A 60 45.36 18.52 19.84
CA LEU A 60 44.40 17.48 20.13
C LEU A 60 43.01 17.76 19.49
N ALA A 61 42.57 19.01 19.50
CA ALA A 61 41.35 19.43 18.84
C ALA A 61 41.37 19.22 17.33
N ILE A 62 42.51 19.61 16.69
CA ILE A 62 42.71 19.40 15.26
C ILE A 62 42.76 17.91 14.91
N LEU A 63 43.44 17.10 15.72
CA LEU A 63 43.44 15.64 15.56
C LEU A 63 42.05 15.04 15.69
N GLY A 64 41.27 15.49 16.67
CA GLY A 64 39.91 15.08 16.85
C GLY A 64 39.02 15.37 15.63
N LEU A 65 39.17 16.56 15.05
CA LEU A 65 38.47 16.96 13.82
C LEU A 65 38.90 16.12 12.60
N ILE A 66 40.18 15.81 12.46
CA ILE A 66 40.67 14.97 11.37
C ILE A 66 40.13 13.54 11.49
N ILE A 67 40.15 12.96 12.72
CA ILE A 67 39.63 11.62 12.96
C ILE A 67 38.12 11.59 12.70
N TRP A 68 37.36 12.57 13.17
CA TRP A 68 35.94 12.68 12.92
C TRP A 68 35.63 12.79 11.41
N GLY A 69 36.34 13.64 10.68
CA GLY A 69 36.21 13.78 9.22
C GLY A 69 36.52 12.48 8.46
N LEU A 70 37.57 11.74 8.90
CA LEU A 70 37.87 10.42 8.30
C LEU A 70 36.79 9.39 8.58
N VAL A 71 36.22 9.35 9.78
CA VAL A 71 35.12 8.44 10.12
C VAL A 71 33.89 8.74 9.27
N GLU A 72 33.53 10.01 9.11
CA GLU A 72 32.42 10.42 8.25
C GLU A 72 32.66 10.10 6.77
N LEU A 73 33.86 10.29 6.29
CA LEU A 73 34.24 9.94 4.90
C LEU A 73 34.18 8.43 4.65
N ILE A 74 34.60 7.62 5.62
CA ILE A 74 34.51 6.15 5.55
C ILE A 74 33.05 5.73 5.56
N LYS A 75 32.23 6.28 6.45
CA LYS A 75 30.77 6.01 6.49
C LYS A 75 30.12 6.37 5.14
N TYR A 76 30.39 7.55 4.62
CA TYR A 76 29.87 8.00 3.31
C TYR A 76 30.27 7.07 2.16
N ALA A 77 31.56 6.69 2.10
CA ALA A 77 32.05 5.78 1.08
C ALA A 77 31.44 4.38 1.18
N THR A 78 31.27 3.87 2.40
CA THR A 78 30.67 2.57 2.67
C THR A 78 29.19 2.58 2.30
N ASP A 79 28.42 3.60 2.69
CA ASP A 79 27.01 3.76 2.38
C ASP A 79 26.79 3.89 0.86
N ARG A 80 27.62 4.69 0.17
CA ARG A 80 27.56 4.84 -1.29
C ARG A 80 27.84 3.53 -2.02
N ASN A 81 28.82 2.74 -1.58
CA ASN A 81 29.13 1.45 -2.17
C ASN A 81 28.04 0.42 -1.89
N SER A 82 27.48 0.40 -0.68
CA SER A 82 26.35 -0.45 -0.31
C SER A 82 25.13 -0.14 -1.19
N LYS A 83 24.71 1.12 -1.29
CA LYS A 83 23.61 1.57 -2.15
C LYS A 83 23.82 1.20 -3.62
N ARG A 84 25.04 1.32 -4.13
CA ARG A 84 25.37 0.95 -5.52
C ARG A 84 25.34 -0.56 -5.75
N SER A 85 25.79 -1.35 -4.78
CA SER A 85 25.70 -2.81 -4.80
C SER A 85 24.25 -3.28 -4.76
N THR A 86 23.45 -2.74 -3.85
CA THR A 86 22.01 -3.04 -3.72
C THR A 86 21.28 -2.69 -5.02
N LYS A 87 21.54 -1.51 -5.60
CA LYS A 87 20.88 -1.11 -6.86
C LYS A 87 21.21 -2.07 -8.01
N LYS A 88 22.46 -2.55 -8.12
CA LYS A 88 22.84 -3.54 -9.13
C LYS A 88 22.16 -4.89 -8.90
N HIS A 89 22.12 -5.34 -7.65
CA HIS A 89 21.45 -6.59 -7.26
C HIS A 89 19.96 -6.53 -7.59
N ASN A 90 19.28 -5.45 -7.22
CA ASN A 90 17.86 -5.25 -7.53
C ASN A 90 17.59 -5.23 -9.04
N ALA A 91 18.47 -4.65 -9.84
CA ALA A 91 18.33 -4.65 -11.30
C ALA A 91 18.44 -6.06 -11.90
N VAL A 92 19.29 -6.93 -11.34
CA VAL A 92 19.37 -8.34 -11.76
C VAL A 92 18.08 -9.07 -11.40
N ILE A 93 17.64 -8.96 -10.15
CA ILE A 93 16.37 -9.60 -9.72
C ILE A 93 15.22 -9.11 -10.58
N LEU A 94 15.14 -7.80 -10.84
CA LEU A 94 14.06 -7.22 -11.66
C LEU A 94 14.04 -7.83 -13.07
N ASN A 95 15.20 -7.94 -13.73
CA ASN A 95 15.28 -8.55 -15.05
C ASN A 95 14.87 -10.02 -15.03
N ASP A 96 15.34 -10.79 -14.06
CA ASP A 96 14.99 -12.20 -13.93
C ASP A 96 13.47 -12.36 -13.70
N ARG A 97 12.87 -11.50 -12.86
CA ARG A 97 11.42 -11.51 -12.63
C ARG A 97 10.63 -11.15 -13.87
N ILE A 98 11.02 -10.11 -14.59
CA ILE A 98 10.36 -9.73 -15.85
C ILE A 98 10.43 -10.90 -16.85
N GLN A 99 11.56 -11.57 -16.99
CA GLN A 99 11.69 -12.73 -17.87
C GLN A 99 10.77 -13.89 -17.46
N GLN A 100 10.61 -14.15 -16.17
CA GLN A 100 9.72 -15.18 -15.65
C GLN A 100 8.24 -14.86 -15.85
N ILE A 101 7.87 -13.59 -15.64
CA ILE A 101 6.46 -13.11 -15.70
C ILE A 101 5.98 -12.97 -17.15
N THR A 102 6.84 -12.52 -18.05
CA THR A 102 6.43 -12.14 -19.41
C THR A 102 5.72 -13.26 -20.18
N PRO A 103 6.17 -14.52 -20.19
CA PRO A 103 5.46 -15.58 -20.92
C PRO A 103 4.04 -15.83 -20.41
N VAL A 104 3.86 -15.85 -19.08
CA VAL A 104 2.55 -16.05 -18.45
C VAL A 104 1.64 -14.85 -18.71
N TYR A 105 2.19 -13.66 -18.58
CA TYR A 105 1.50 -12.40 -18.88
C TYR A 105 0.99 -12.37 -20.33
N ASP A 106 1.86 -12.62 -21.31
CA ASP A 106 1.51 -12.58 -22.72
C ASP A 106 0.45 -13.63 -23.11
N GLN A 107 0.46 -14.78 -22.44
CA GLN A 107 -0.54 -15.82 -22.66
C GLN A 107 -1.93 -15.45 -22.13
N ARG A 108 -2.01 -14.61 -21.08
CA ARG A 108 -3.25 -14.36 -20.32
C ARG A 108 -3.89 -13.02 -20.63
N LYS A 109 -3.12 -11.96 -20.89
CA LYS A 109 -3.62 -10.59 -21.09
C LYS A 109 -4.73 -10.48 -22.12
N ASP A 110 -4.63 -11.26 -23.22
CA ASP A 110 -5.59 -11.20 -24.34
C ASP A 110 -6.88 -12.01 -24.08
N LYS A 111 -6.92 -12.79 -22.98
CA LYS A 111 -8.08 -13.62 -22.61
C LYS A 111 -9.05 -12.91 -21.66
N MET A 112 -8.64 -11.78 -21.10
CA MET A 112 -9.46 -11.05 -20.13
C MET A 112 -10.65 -10.37 -20.80
N ARG A 113 -11.85 -10.59 -20.25
CA ARG A 113 -13.05 -9.89 -20.67
C ARG A 113 -12.94 -8.42 -20.33
N THR A 114 -13.42 -7.59 -21.27
CA THR A 114 -13.60 -6.18 -21.02
C THR A 114 -14.71 -5.94 -19.98
N TYR A 115 -14.65 -4.82 -19.31
CA TYR A 115 -15.68 -4.37 -18.38
C TYR A 115 -17.07 -4.36 -19.02
N ASP A 116 -17.19 -3.85 -20.24
CA ASP A 116 -18.44 -3.82 -21.00
C ASP A 116 -19.00 -5.22 -21.25
N ALA A 117 -18.14 -6.22 -21.48
CA ALA A 117 -18.56 -7.60 -21.63
C ALA A 117 -19.11 -8.19 -20.33
N VAL A 118 -18.53 -7.82 -19.16
CA VAL A 118 -19.07 -8.20 -17.85
C VAL A 118 -20.44 -7.56 -17.61
N LEU A 119 -20.58 -6.25 -17.89
CA LEU A 119 -21.85 -5.53 -17.76
C LEU A 119 -22.93 -6.14 -18.66
N SER A 120 -22.60 -6.37 -19.94
CA SER A 120 -23.56 -6.89 -20.91
C SER A 120 -24.05 -8.30 -20.57
N SER A 121 -23.21 -9.12 -19.94
CA SER A 121 -23.56 -10.50 -19.58
C SER A 121 -24.32 -10.61 -18.25
N THR A 122 -24.44 -9.53 -17.48
CA THR A 122 -25.11 -9.53 -16.18
C THR A 122 -26.50 -8.87 -16.27
N PRO A 123 -27.57 -9.47 -15.72
CA PRO A 123 -28.88 -8.83 -15.63
C PRO A 123 -28.81 -7.48 -14.91
N ALA A 124 -29.56 -6.49 -15.37
CA ALA A 124 -29.46 -5.11 -14.87
C ALA A 124 -29.74 -4.98 -13.36
N ASP A 125 -30.68 -5.75 -12.83
CA ASP A 125 -31.02 -5.78 -11.40
C ASP A 125 -29.94 -6.40 -10.50
N GLN A 126 -28.95 -7.07 -11.10
CA GLN A 126 -27.87 -7.77 -10.41
C GLN A 126 -26.51 -7.08 -10.55
N ARG A 127 -26.42 -5.99 -11.31
CA ARG A 127 -25.18 -5.24 -11.59
C ARG A 127 -24.66 -4.43 -10.41
N VAL A 128 -25.03 -4.75 -9.20
CA VAL A 128 -24.59 -4.07 -7.97
C VAL A 128 -23.15 -4.46 -7.66
N LEU A 129 -22.30 -3.50 -7.33
CA LEU A 129 -20.86 -3.76 -7.04
C LEU A 129 -20.67 -4.84 -5.95
N ALA A 130 -21.53 -4.85 -4.92
CA ALA A 130 -21.51 -5.86 -3.86
C ALA A 130 -21.72 -7.30 -4.36
N ASN A 131 -22.26 -7.47 -5.57
CA ASN A 131 -22.57 -8.78 -6.14
C ASN A 131 -21.41 -9.43 -6.90
N TYR A 132 -20.23 -8.80 -6.89
CA TYR A 132 -19.08 -9.33 -7.59
C TYR A 132 -17.96 -9.74 -6.63
N HIS A 133 -17.26 -10.81 -6.99
CA HIS A 133 -15.89 -11.04 -6.56
C HIS A 133 -14.97 -10.19 -7.41
N ILE A 134 -13.96 -9.61 -6.79
CA ILE A 134 -13.03 -8.68 -7.41
C ILE A 134 -11.62 -9.20 -7.26
N LEU A 135 -10.92 -9.41 -8.37
CA LEU A 135 -9.53 -9.84 -8.33
C LEU A 135 -8.67 -8.76 -7.69
N THR A 136 -8.01 -9.14 -6.60
CA THR A 136 -7.27 -8.24 -5.73
C THR A 136 -5.82 -8.67 -5.63
N THR A 137 -4.87 -7.74 -5.66
CA THR A 137 -3.47 -8.01 -5.31
C THR A 137 -3.14 -7.45 -3.94
N ASN A 138 -2.50 -8.27 -3.09
CA ASN A 138 -2.11 -7.87 -1.73
C ASN A 138 -0.97 -6.85 -1.70
N VAL A 139 -0.14 -6.82 -2.74
CA VAL A 139 1.06 -5.97 -2.78
C VAL A 139 1.13 -5.28 -4.13
N GLY A 140 0.37 -4.19 -4.25
CA GLY A 140 0.38 -3.38 -5.46
C GLY A 140 1.76 -2.76 -5.71
N GLY A 141 2.29 -2.97 -6.92
CA GLY A 141 3.60 -2.45 -7.32
C GLY A 141 4.79 -3.40 -7.09
N TYR A 142 4.57 -4.57 -6.52
CA TYR A 142 5.60 -5.58 -6.23
C TYR A 142 5.61 -6.71 -7.27
N LEU A 143 6.77 -7.11 -7.75
CA LEU A 143 6.93 -8.19 -8.72
C LEU A 143 7.43 -9.51 -8.09
N GLY A 144 7.61 -9.52 -6.77
CA GLY A 144 8.19 -10.69 -6.10
C GLY A 144 9.71 -10.81 -6.32
N PRO A 145 10.29 -11.96 -5.95
CA PRO A 145 9.66 -13.07 -5.22
C PRO A 145 9.24 -12.71 -3.79
N ALA A 146 8.61 -13.64 -3.10
CA ALA A 146 8.08 -13.44 -1.75
C ALA A 146 9.11 -12.90 -0.74
N ILE A 147 10.36 -13.33 -0.86
CA ILE A 147 11.47 -12.90 -0.01
C ILE A 147 12.49 -12.16 -0.88
N ASP A 148 12.98 -11.01 -0.39
CA ASP A 148 13.96 -10.15 -1.08
C ASP A 148 13.59 -9.77 -2.52
N GLY A 149 12.29 -9.73 -2.82
CA GLY A 149 11.80 -9.32 -4.12
C GLY A 149 11.92 -7.82 -4.35
N VAL A 150 11.46 -7.38 -5.52
CA VAL A 150 11.64 -6.01 -5.99
C VAL A 150 10.31 -5.33 -6.27
N PHE A 151 10.27 -4.04 -6.00
CA PHE A 151 9.24 -3.15 -6.50
C PHE A 151 9.60 -2.66 -7.91
N SER A 152 8.63 -2.73 -8.81
CA SER A 152 8.61 -2.03 -10.09
C SER A 152 7.19 -1.50 -10.24
N GLU A 153 6.89 -0.48 -9.47
CA GLU A 153 5.54 -0.10 -9.08
C GLU A 153 4.63 0.11 -10.28
N LYS A 154 5.11 0.89 -11.25
CA LYS A 154 4.35 1.17 -12.47
C LYS A 154 4.13 -0.10 -13.31
N ASP A 155 5.19 -0.85 -13.59
CA ASP A 155 5.10 -2.06 -14.44
C ASP A 155 4.26 -3.16 -13.78
N ALA A 156 4.43 -3.36 -12.46
CA ALA A 156 3.67 -4.34 -11.73
C ALA A 156 2.17 -4.02 -11.73
N ILE A 157 1.81 -2.75 -11.52
CA ILE A 157 0.40 -2.32 -11.55
C ILE A 157 -0.20 -2.49 -12.94
N VAL A 158 0.52 -2.07 -13.99
CA VAL A 158 0.04 -2.23 -15.37
C VAL A 158 -0.16 -3.69 -15.72
N ARG A 159 0.83 -4.55 -15.43
CA ARG A 159 0.71 -6.00 -15.70
C ARG A 159 -0.38 -6.66 -14.87
N ALA A 160 -0.51 -6.31 -13.60
CA ALA A 160 -1.59 -6.82 -12.75
C ALA A 160 -2.98 -6.42 -13.29
N PHE A 161 -3.13 -5.17 -13.71
CA PHE A 161 -4.36 -4.69 -14.31
C PHE A 161 -4.69 -5.45 -15.60
N ASP A 162 -3.73 -5.65 -16.49
CA ASP A 162 -3.90 -6.42 -17.72
C ASP A 162 -4.24 -7.90 -17.45
N LEU A 163 -3.81 -8.44 -16.28
CA LEU A 163 -4.18 -9.78 -15.80
C LEU A 163 -5.54 -9.80 -15.07
N GLY A 164 -6.28 -8.70 -15.05
CA GLY A 164 -7.61 -8.63 -14.48
C GLY A 164 -7.70 -8.06 -13.07
N VAL A 165 -6.60 -7.69 -12.42
CA VAL A 165 -6.67 -7.04 -11.10
C VAL A 165 -7.41 -5.73 -11.21
N ARG A 166 -8.38 -5.54 -10.32
CA ARG A 166 -9.18 -4.30 -10.21
C ARG A 166 -9.16 -3.70 -8.81
N HIS A 167 -8.58 -4.43 -7.87
CA HIS A 167 -8.35 -3.92 -6.53
C HIS A 167 -6.87 -4.08 -6.16
N PHE A 168 -6.23 -2.96 -5.82
CA PHE A 168 -4.82 -2.88 -5.47
C PHE A 168 -4.66 -2.54 -4.00
N VAL A 169 -4.05 -3.43 -3.23
CA VAL A 169 -3.64 -3.11 -1.86
C VAL A 169 -2.23 -2.53 -1.91
N LEU A 170 -2.08 -1.33 -1.39
CA LEU A 170 -0.79 -0.65 -1.26
C LEU A 170 -0.32 -0.76 0.20
N PRO A 171 0.64 -1.63 0.50
CA PRO A 171 1.14 -1.82 1.86
C PRO A 171 2.08 -0.67 2.24
N ILE A 172 1.59 0.24 3.07
CA ILE A 172 2.27 1.48 3.46
C ILE A 172 2.93 1.32 4.81
N ASP A 173 4.19 1.71 4.89
CA ASP A 173 4.97 1.72 6.12
C ASP A 173 6.06 2.80 6.03
N TYR A 174 6.90 2.88 7.04
CA TYR A 174 8.10 3.70 7.08
C TYR A 174 9.33 2.85 7.44
N LEU A 175 10.51 3.38 7.13
CA LEU A 175 11.76 2.83 7.60
C LEU A 175 12.14 3.50 8.93
N ASP A 176 12.64 2.73 9.89
CA ASP A 176 12.93 3.24 11.23
C ASP A 176 13.95 4.39 11.24
N GLU A 177 14.85 4.41 10.24
CA GLU A 177 15.79 5.51 10.00
C GLU A 177 15.14 6.77 9.38
N ASN A 178 13.90 6.64 8.85
CA ASN A 178 13.16 7.77 8.26
C ASN A 178 11.64 7.58 8.46
N PRO A 179 11.14 7.74 9.70
CA PRO A 179 9.73 7.50 10.04
C PRO A 179 8.77 8.47 9.35
N ASP A 180 9.27 9.57 8.87
CA ASP A 180 8.45 10.58 8.20
C ASP A 180 8.15 10.28 6.73
N SER A 181 8.82 9.30 6.12
CA SER A 181 8.70 9.02 4.68
C SER A 181 7.86 7.77 4.42
N PRO A 182 6.60 7.91 3.96
CA PRO A 182 5.77 6.77 3.61
C PRO A 182 6.34 6.03 2.38
N ARG A 183 6.40 4.71 2.49
CA ARG A 183 6.91 3.79 1.47
C ARG A 183 5.99 2.59 1.32
N LEU A 184 6.06 1.92 0.17
CA LEU A 184 5.49 0.59 0.03
C LEU A 184 6.51 -0.42 0.60
N VAL A 185 6.05 -1.26 1.52
CA VAL A 185 6.90 -2.21 2.26
C VAL A 185 6.19 -3.56 2.36
N VAL A 186 6.87 -4.64 2.03
CA VAL A 186 6.35 -6.00 2.20
C VAL A 186 6.71 -6.50 3.59
N ARG A 187 5.70 -6.90 4.37
CA ARG A 187 5.85 -7.53 5.69
C ARG A 187 5.14 -8.87 5.74
N ASP A 188 5.61 -9.74 6.63
CA ASP A 188 4.87 -10.95 6.97
C ASP A 188 3.85 -10.71 8.09
N SER A 189 3.14 -11.75 8.45
CA SER A 189 2.15 -11.76 9.53
C SER A 189 2.71 -11.40 10.91
N ALA A 190 4.00 -11.67 11.14
CA ALA A 190 4.69 -11.29 12.36
C ALA A 190 5.20 -9.84 12.35
N GLY A 191 4.94 -9.11 11.26
CA GLY A 191 5.38 -7.74 11.06
C GLY A 191 6.84 -7.59 10.63
N TRP A 192 7.54 -8.69 10.31
CA TRP A 192 8.91 -8.63 9.82
C TRP A 192 8.95 -8.21 8.35
N ARG A 193 9.89 -7.33 8.03
CA ARG A 193 10.12 -6.90 6.66
C ARG A 193 10.71 -8.04 5.83
N LYS A 194 10.08 -8.38 4.72
CA LYS A 194 10.47 -9.51 3.83
C LYS A 194 11.37 -9.10 2.68
N SER A 195 11.46 -7.83 2.38
CA SER A 195 12.38 -7.32 1.37
C SER A 195 13.13 -6.10 1.90
N ASN A 196 14.41 -5.99 1.55
CA ASN A 196 15.19 -4.79 1.76
C ASN A 196 14.80 -3.67 0.78
N ASN A 197 14.05 -4.01 -0.28
CA ASN A 197 13.52 -3.07 -1.24
C ASN A 197 12.24 -2.44 -0.74
N THR A 198 12.06 -1.17 -1.03
CA THR A 198 10.84 -0.43 -0.74
C THR A 198 10.38 0.28 -2.00
N GLY A 199 9.05 0.37 -2.16
CA GLY A 199 8.45 1.06 -3.30
C GLY A 199 8.07 2.50 -3.00
N SER A 200 7.84 3.24 -4.07
CA SER A 200 7.34 4.62 -4.05
C SER A 200 5.83 4.65 -4.26
N ILE A 201 5.08 5.26 -3.35
CA ILE A 201 3.64 5.45 -3.52
C ILE A 201 3.36 6.29 -4.78
N ALA A 202 4.17 7.32 -5.03
CA ALA A 202 4.00 8.18 -6.20
C ALA A 202 4.19 7.43 -7.53
N GLU A 203 5.15 6.49 -7.60
CA GLU A 203 5.34 5.66 -8.81
C GLU A 203 4.19 4.64 -8.97
N ALA A 204 3.68 4.08 -7.89
CA ALA A 204 2.49 3.23 -7.93
C ALA A 204 1.27 4.01 -8.45
N VAL A 205 1.07 5.23 -7.96
CA VAL A 205 0.00 6.11 -8.44
C VAL A 205 0.14 6.43 -9.93
N LYS A 206 1.35 6.65 -10.44
CA LYS A 206 1.57 6.83 -11.89
C LYS A 206 1.11 5.59 -12.68
N GLY A 207 1.40 4.39 -12.19
CA GLY A 207 0.91 3.15 -12.80
C GLY A 207 -0.62 3.09 -12.81
N LEU A 208 -1.27 3.48 -11.72
CA LEU A 208 -2.74 3.53 -11.62
C LEU A 208 -3.35 4.57 -12.58
N VAL A 209 -2.73 5.73 -12.75
CA VAL A 209 -3.16 6.74 -13.72
C VAL A 209 -3.01 6.21 -15.15
N ASP A 210 -1.91 5.53 -15.45
CA ASP A 210 -1.67 4.97 -16.79
C ASP A 210 -2.75 3.94 -17.16
N VAL A 211 -3.09 3.02 -16.26
CA VAL A 211 -4.13 2.02 -16.53
C VAL A 211 -5.50 2.66 -16.57
N ARG A 212 -5.74 3.70 -15.78
CA ARG A 212 -6.98 4.47 -15.81
C ARG A 212 -7.23 5.13 -17.17
N GLY A 213 -6.17 5.63 -17.81
CA GLY A 213 -6.25 6.22 -19.14
C GLY A 213 -6.59 5.24 -20.27
N ARG A 214 -6.45 3.93 -20.04
CA ARG A 214 -6.62 2.91 -21.08
C ARG A 214 -8.03 2.33 -21.16
N ASN A 215 -8.78 2.39 -20.09
CA ASN A 215 -10.01 1.63 -19.99
C ASN A 215 -10.97 2.24 -18.94
N GLN A 216 -12.24 1.86 -18.99
CA GLN A 216 -13.30 2.38 -18.11
C GLN A 216 -13.56 1.52 -16.87
N ASP A 217 -12.80 0.44 -16.64
CA ASP A 217 -13.00 -0.41 -15.48
C ASP A 217 -12.82 0.38 -14.18
N PRO A 218 -13.67 0.23 -13.18
CA PRO A 218 -13.43 0.85 -11.87
C PRO A 218 -12.18 0.27 -11.23
N ILE A 219 -11.42 1.12 -10.55
CA ILE A 219 -10.23 0.73 -9.80
C ILE A 219 -10.47 0.96 -8.32
N LEU A 220 -10.25 -0.08 -7.52
CA LEU A 220 -10.30 -0.02 -6.07
C LEU A 220 -8.87 0.00 -5.54
N ILE A 221 -8.62 0.81 -4.52
CA ILE A 221 -7.31 0.94 -3.89
C ILE A 221 -7.52 0.83 -2.37
N THR A 222 -6.82 -0.08 -1.73
CA THR A 222 -6.70 -0.10 -0.27
C THR A 222 -5.34 0.43 0.14
N LEU A 223 -5.31 1.54 0.86
CA LEU A 223 -4.14 2.05 1.53
C LEU A 223 -4.02 1.29 2.86
N TYR A 224 -3.17 0.28 2.87
CA TYR A 224 -2.98 -0.58 4.04
C TYR A 224 -1.75 -0.12 4.83
N PHE A 225 -2.00 0.55 5.95
CA PHE A 225 -0.93 1.01 6.83
C PHE A 225 -0.54 -0.11 7.80
N HIS A 226 0.70 -0.56 7.71
CA HIS A 226 1.27 -1.51 8.68
C HIS A 226 1.54 -0.84 10.01
N ARG A 227 2.07 0.38 9.97
CA ARG A 227 2.40 1.21 11.14
C ARG A 227 2.16 2.68 10.81
N LEU A 228 1.93 3.46 11.84
CA LEU A 228 1.95 4.92 11.78
C LEU A 228 3.00 5.45 12.77
N PRO A 229 3.72 6.52 12.44
CA PRO A 229 4.55 7.20 13.42
C PRO A 229 3.69 7.87 14.48
N GLY A 230 4.26 8.08 15.68
CA GLY A 230 3.54 8.68 16.80
C GLY A 230 2.75 7.67 17.63
N VAL A 231 2.00 8.19 18.58
CA VAL A 231 1.32 7.38 19.64
C VAL A 231 -0.17 7.12 19.33
N SER A 232 -0.74 7.82 18.37
CA SER A 232 -2.15 7.69 17.96
C SER A 232 -2.36 8.18 16.53
N THR A 233 -3.50 7.83 15.93
CA THR A 233 -3.90 8.30 14.59
C THR A 233 -4.14 9.82 14.53
N THR A 234 -4.37 10.46 15.67
CA THR A 234 -4.57 11.91 15.79
C THR A 234 -3.29 12.65 16.16
N SER A 235 -2.17 11.95 16.40
CA SER A 235 -0.90 12.61 16.65
C SER A 235 -0.43 13.38 15.41
N LYS A 236 0.32 14.45 15.61
CA LYS A 236 0.82 15.29 14.50
C LYS A 236 1.67 14.47 13.53
N GLU A 237 2.51 13.61 14.05
CA GLU A 237 3.39 12.75 13.26
C GLU A 237 2.60 11.80 12.36
N ALA A 238 1.54 11.16 12.90
CA ALA A 238 0.66 10.30 12.14
C ALA A 238 -0.12 11.05 11.06
N LEU A 239 -0.66 12.23 11.40
CA LEU A 239 -1.39 13.07 10.45
C LEU A 239 -0.47 13.59 9.35
N ASP A 240 0.74 14.07 9.68
CA ASP A 240 1.72 14.52 8.69
C ASP A 240 2.15 13.36 7.76
N PHE A 241 2.30 12.15 8.30
CA PHE A 241 2.61 10.97 7.50
C PHE A 241 1.48 10.61 6.54
N MET A 242 0.24 10.55 7.03
CA MET A 242 -0.95 10.31 6.21
C MET A 242 -1.16 11.43 5.17
N ALA A 243 -0.88 12.69 5.51
CA ALA A 243 -0.97 13.82 4.59
C ALA A 243 0.02 13.69 3.42
N ARG A 244 1.21 13.11 3.65
CA ARG A 244 2.16 12.82 2.57
C ARG A 244 1.64 11.73 1.63
N VAL A 245 0.91 10.75 2.16
CA VAL A 245 0.22 9.76 1.32
C VAL A 245 -0.86 10.45 0.49
N GLY A 246 -1.70 11.30 1.10
CA GLY A 246 -2.72 12.09 0.38
C GLY A 246 -2.13 12.89 -0.77
N ARG A 247 -1.00 13.57 -0.54
CA ARG A 247 -0.28 14.30 -1.62
C ARG A 247 0.15 13.41 -2.77
N ALA A 248 0.57 12.17 -2.49
CA ALA A 248 0.97 11.24 -3.54
C ALA A 248 -0.21 10.79 -4.41
N LEU A 249 -1.45 10.85 -3.90
CA LEU A 249 -2.67 10.48 -4.62
C LEU A 249 -3.17 11.56 -5.59
N VAL A 250 -2.65 12.78 -5.54
CA VAL A 250 -3.13 13.94 -6.34
C VAL A 250 -3.31 13.64 -7.83
N PRO A 251 -2.44 12.87 -8.51
CA PRO A 251 -2.66 12.53 -9.92
C PRO A 251 -3.93 11.72 -10.20
N LEU A 252 -4.53 11.08 -9.18
CA LEU A 252 -5.79 10.35 -9.30
C LEU A 252 -7.03 11.24 -9.10
N ALA A 253 -6.88 12.50 -8.70
CA ALA A 253 -7.99 13.41 -8.40
C ALA A 253 -9.05 13.50 -9.52
N PRO A 254 -8.70 13.54 -10.83
CA PRO A 254 -9.69 13.59 -11.91
C PRO A 254 -10.59 12.35 -11.98
N HIS A 255 -10.14 11.24 -11.41
CA HIS A 255 -10.83 9.95 -11.43
C HIS A 255 -11.42 9.57 -10.07
N HIS A 256 -11.07 10.32 -9.03
CA HIS A 256 -11.56 10.05 -7.69
C HIS A 256 -13.05 10.35 -7.61
N MET A 257 -13.79 9.42 -7.01
CA MET A 257 -15.21 9.58 -6.81
C MET A 257 -15.46 10.52 -5.61
N GLY A 258 -15.86 11.76 -5.86
CA GLY A 258 -16.26 12.70 -4.82
C GLY A 258 -15.30 13.86 -4.49
N LEU A 259 -14.07 13.89 -5.03
CA LEU A 259 -13.20 15.10 -4.96
C LEU A 259 -13.61 16.17 -6.00
N THR A 260 -14.39 15.79 -7.00
CA THR A 260 -14.98 16.69 -7.99
C THR A 260 -16.35 17.17 -7.50
N SER A 261 -17.00 18.06 -8.23
CA SER A 261 -18.24 18.76 -7.92
C SER A 261 -19.43 17.96 -7.33
N GLU A 262 -19.31 16.64 -7.28
CA GLU A 262 -20.35 15.76 -6.72
C GLU A 262 -20.32 15.68 -5.18
N GLY A 263 -19.33 16.29 -4.53
CA GLY A 263 -19.25 16.44 -3.09
C GLY A 263 -18.70 15.22 -2.34
N ASP A 264 -18.42 15.43 -1.06
CA ASP A 264 -17.97 14.39 -0.14
C ASP A 264 -19.07 13.34 0.05
N TYR A 265 -18.87 12.17 -0.51
CA TYR A 265 -19.81 11.06 -0.48
C TYR A 265 -20.26 10.69 0.95
N ARG A 266 -19.36 10.83 1.92
CA ARG A 266 -19.65 10.56 3.33
C ARG A 266 -20.50 11.65 3.99
N ARG A 267 -20.30 12.92 3.58
CA ARG A 267 -21.05 14.05 4.14
C ARG A 267 -22.48 14.13 3.61
N GLN A 268 -22.72 13.61 2.41
CA GLN A 268 -24.03 13.66 1.78
C GLN A 268 -25.04 12.62 2.29
N GLY A 269 -24.69 11.83 3.32
CA GLY A 269 -25.61 10.86 3.90
C GLY A 269 -25.96 9.68 3.00
N MET A 270 -25.22 9.48 1.91
CA MET A 270 -25.40 8.32 1.01
C MET A 270 -24.87 7.03 1.63
N LYS A 271 -25.17 6.83 2.90
CA LYS A 271 -24.66 5.75 3.74
C LYS A 271 -24.93 4.36 3.17
N ASP A 272 -26.03 4.17 2.43
CA ASP A 272 -26.45 2.86 1.95
C ASP A 272 -26.09 2.59 0.49
N ALA A 273 -25.43 3.54 -0.19
CA ALA A 273 -25.39 3.50 -1.64
C ALA A 273 -24.04 3.10 -2.25
N LEU A 274 -22.91 3.20 -1.52
CA LEU A 274 -21.62 3.05 -2.17
C LEU A 274 -21.46 1.71 -2.90
N PHE A 275 -21.80 0.60 -2.27
CA PHE A 275 -21.65 -0.73 -2.89
C PHE A 275 -22.95 -1.25 -3.53
N MET A 276 -24.05 -0.53 -3.34
CA MET A 276 -25.37 -0.87 -3.86
C MET A 276 -25.71 -0.13 -5.15
N LYS A 277 -24.80 0.71 -5.66
CA LYS A 277 -24.89 1.30 -6.99
C LYS A 277 -24.57 0.27 -8.05
N ASP A 278 -25.12 0.48 -9.24
CA ASP A 278 -24.80 -0.35 -10.40
C ASP A 278 -23.31 -0.26 -10.74
N LEU A 279 -22.74 -1.36 -11.18
CA LEU A 279 -21.32 -1.45 -11.49
C LEU A 279 -20.93 -0.41 -12.57
N ASP A 280 -21.80 -0.13 -13.54
CA ASP A 280 -21.59 0.87 -14.58
C ASP A 280 -21.45 2.30 -14.03
N TRP A 281 -22.09 2.60 -12.89
CA TRP A 281 -21.96 3.91 -12.25
C TRP A 281 -20.51 4.20 -11.80
N TYR A 282 -19.71 3.16 -11.54
CA TYR A 282 -18.31 3.29 -11.15
C TYR A 282 -17.36 3.40 -12.35
N GLY A 283 -17.86 3.32 -13.56
CA GLY A 283 -17.05 3.41 -14.77
C GLY A 283 -16.13 4.64 -14.77
N GLY A 284 -14.86 4.42 -14.99
CA GLY A 284 -13.87 5.49 -14.96
C GLY A 284 -13.49 6.01 -13.57
N LYS A 285 -14.03 5.47 -12.49
CA LYS A 285 -13.82 5.97 -11.13
C LYS A 285 -12.75 5.19 -10.38
N VAL A 286 -12.15 5.86 -9.40
CA VAL A 286 -11.23 5.28 -8.43
C VAL A 286 -11.85 5.38 -7.05
N LEU A 287 -11.91 4.24 -6.34
CA LEU A 287 -12.38 4.16 -4.97
C LEU A 287 -11.19 3.87 -4.05
N ILE A 288 -11.06 4.62 -2.96
CA ILE A 288 -9.95 4.49 -2.02
C ILE A 288 -10.46 4.09 -0.64
N PHE A 289 -9.85 3.07 -0.08
CA PHE A 289 -10.13 2.53 1.25
C PHE A 289 -8.89 2.59 2.12
N THR A 290 -9.05 2.54 3.43
CA THR A 290 -7.92 2.49 4.37
C THR A 290 -8.28 1.73 5.64
N ASN A 291 -7.27 1.11 6.27
CA ASN A 291 -7.39 0.42 7.56
C ASN A 291 -7.10 1.32 8.77
N VAL A 292 -6.94 2.63 8.57
CA VAL A 292 -6.67 3.57 9.67
C VAL A 292 -7.80 4.58 9.83
N ASP A 293 -7.96 5.08 11.06
CA ASP A 293 -8.90 6.16 11.32
C ASP A 293 -8.36 7.50 10.82
N THR A 294 -9.04 8.10 9.88
CA THR A 294 -8.71 9.40 9.27
C THR A 294 -9.50 10.56 9.88
N ALA A 295 -10.34 10.30 10.89
CA ALA A 295 -11.21 11.35 11.48
C ALA A 295 -10.42 12.53 12.09
N GLY A 296 -9.16 12.31 12.49
CA GLY A 296 -8.28 13.36 13.00
C GLY A 296 -8.11 14.54 12.04
N PHE A 297 -8.20 14.33 10.73
CA PHE A 297 -8.15 15.40 9.74
C PHE A 297 -9.30 16.40 9.84
N ARG A 298 -10.47 15.99 10.33
CA ARG A 298 -11.66 16.87 10.50
C ARG A 298 -11.45 17.96 11.52
N GLN A 299 -10.50 17.78 12.42
CA GLN A 299 -10.18 18.73 13.50
C GLN A 299 -8.93 19.57 13.18
N THR A 300 -8.32 19.38 12.02
CA THR A 300 -7.06 20.00 11.63
C THR A 300 -7.19 20.75 10.31
N LYS A 301 -6.29 21.71 10.06
CA LYS A 301 -6.29 22.53 8.85
C LYS A 301 -5.24 22.04 7.85
N TYR A 302 -5.44 20.83 7.30
CA TYR A 302 -4.67 20.39 6.16
C TYR A 302 -5.28 20.91 4.85
N LYS A 303 -4.47 21.00 3.80
CA LYS A 303 -4.98 21.30 2.45
C LYS A 303 -5.82 20.13 1.96
N THR A 304 -6.82 20.39 1.12
CA THR A 304 -7.70 19.35 0.54
C THR A 304 -6.93 18.18 -0.05
N GLN A 305 -5.80 18.45 -0.72
CA GLN A 305 -4.95 17.42 -1.32
C GLN A 305 -4.15 16.58 -0.30
N GLU A 306 -4.01 17.07 0.93
CA GLU A 306 -3.28 16.43 2.03
C GLU A 306 -4.24 15.74 3.01
N ASP A 307 -5.50 16.08 2.97
CA ASP A 307 -6.53 15.53 3.85
C ASP A 307 -6.92 14.12 3.39
N LEU A 308 -6.31 13.10 4.01
CA LEU A 308 -6.57 11.71 3.66
C LEU A 308 -8.02 11.29 3.95
N ASP A 309 -8.72 12.00 4.86
CA ASP A 309 -10.14 11.74 5.12
C ASP A 309 -11.02 12.07 3.91
N LEU A 310 -10.66 13.09 3.13
CA LEU A 310 -11.35 13.43 1.87
C LEU A 310 -11.05 12.42 0.76
N TRP A 311 -9.84 11.83 0.73
CA TRP A 311 -9.48 10.80 -0.24
C TRP A 311 -10.15 9.46 0.05
N THR A 312 -10.52 9.18 1.30
CA THR A 312 -10.99 7.87 1.74
C THR A 312 -12.51 7.76 1.60
N HIS A 313 -12.98 6.83 0.77
CA HIS A 313 -14.40 6.50 0.63
C HIS A 313 -14.89 5.63 1.77
N LEU A 314 -14.03 4.72 2.25
CA LEU A 314 -14.37 3.75 3.27
C LEU A 314 -13.19 3.47 4.19
N ARG A 315 -13.48 3.44 5.49
CA ARG A 315 -12.55 2.95 6.51
C ARG A 315 -12.87 1.49 6.80
N LEU A 316 -11.82 0.67 6.81
CA LEU A 316 -11.94 -0.78 6.97
C LEU A 316 -11.78 -1.17 8.43
N PHE A 317 -12.70 -1.94 8.93
CA PHE A 317 -12.68 -2.56 10.25
C PHE A 317 -12.10 -3.98 10.14
N SER A 318 -11.47 -4.50 11.20
CA SER A 318 -11.06 -5.90 11.28
C SER A 318 -11.64 -6.55 12.55
N HIS A 319 -12.14 -7.77 12.41
CA HIS A 319 -12.58 -8.57 13.53
C HIS A 319 -11.42 -9.22 14.29
N GLU A 320 -10.28 -9.43 13.61
CA GLU A 320 -9.14 -10.16 14.17
C GLU A 320 -8.18 -9.29 14.96
N SER A 321 -8.07 -8.03 14.62
CA SER A 321 -7.06 -7.17 15.21
C SER A 321 -7.61 -5.78 15.47
N PRO A 322 -8.16 -5.53 16.64
CA PRO A 322 -8.40 -4.17 17.10
C PRO A 322 -7.05 -3.51 17.42
N SER A 323 -6.24 -3.18 16.41
CA SER A 323 -5.03 -2.39 16.64
C SER A 323 -5.43 -0.96 17.02
N VAL A 324 -4.53 -0.24 17.69
CA VAL A 324 -4.72 1.18 18.07
C VAL A 324 -5.01 2.06 16.84
N PHE A 325 -4.71 1.58 15.64
CA PHE A 325 -4.91 2.27 14.37
C PHE A 325 -6.15 1.82 13.62
N ASN A 326 -6.77 0.71 14.02
CA ASN A 326 -7.98 0.22 13.38
C ASN A 326 -9.17 1.11 13.76
N VAL A 327 -10.02 1.30 12.78
CA VAL A 327 -11.35 1.85 13.00
C VAL A 327 -12.06 0.92 13.97
N GLY A 328 -12.64 1.46 15.02
CA GLY A 328 -13.51 0.69 15.91
C GLY A 328 -14.72 0.12 15.14
N PRO A 329 -15.42 -0.86 15.70
CA PRO A 329 -16.64 -1.33 15.10
C PRO A 329 -17.56 -0.13 14.85
N PRO A 330 -18.23 -0.09 13.66
CA PRO A 330 -19.11 1.02 13.34
C PRO A 330 -20.20 1.14 14.40
N GLU A 331 -20.50 2.35 14.79
CA GLU A 331 -21.71 2.57 15.56
C GLU A 331 -22.90 2.05 14.74
N LYS A 332 -23.89 1.48 15.41
CA LYS A 332 -25.08 0.82 14.79
C LYS A 332 -25.81 1.70 13.75
N THR A 333 -25.52 2.99 13.72
CA THR A 333 -26.08 3.98 12.80
C THR A 333 -25.23 4.20 11.52
N GLU A 334 -24.01 3.70 11.44
CA GLU A 334 -23.19 3.82 10.24
C GLU A 334 -23.44 2.61 9.33
N ALA A 335 -24.35 2.77 8.38
CA ALA A 335 -24.83 1.71 7.50
C ALA A 335 -23.77 1.17 6.50
N MET A 336 -22.59 1.80 6.40
CA MET A 336 -21.53 1.39 5.46
C MET A 336 -20.18 1.38 6.13
N TYR A 337 -19.73 0.21 6.44
CA TYR A 337 -18.35 -0.07 6.77
C TYR A 337 -17.81 -1.16 5.86
N GLY A 338 -16.50 -1.14 5.64
CA GLY A 338 -15.83 -2.26 5.02
C GLY A 338 -15.14 -3.09 6.09
N VAL A 339 -14.96 -4.33 5.78
CA VAL A 339 -14.24 -5.29 6.63
C VAL A 339 -12.99 -5.75 5.90
N LEU A 340 -11.88 -5.79 6.62
CA LEU A 340 -10.62 -6.34 6.14
C LEU A 340 -10.13 -7.36 7.17
N ASP A 341 -10.30 -8.63 6.86
CA ASP A 341 -9.85 -9.75 7.68
C ASP A 341 -8.94 -10.68 6.89
N SER A 342 -8.19 -11.52 7.59
CA SER A 342 -7.35 -12.52 6.93
C SER A 342 -8.18 -13.62 6.28
N LEU A 343 -7.58 -14.36 5.35
CA LEU A 343 -8.18 -15.58 4.82
C LEU A 343 -8.45 -16.60 5.91
N GLN A 344 -7.59 -16.68 6.92
CA GLN A 344 -7.72 -17.60 8.05
C GLN A 344 -8.98 -17.31 8.87
N TYR A 345 -9.36 -16.05 9.04
CA TYR A 345 -10.61 -15.68 9.68
C TYR A 345 -11.81 -16.40 9.03
N TYR A 346 -11.93 -16.31 7.70
CA TYR A 346 -13.02 -16.92 6.96
C TYR A 346 -12.99 -18.45 6.96
N VAL A 347 -11.79 -19.03 6.95
CA VAL A 347 -11.61 -20.49 7.03
C VAL A 347 -12.08 -21.03 8.38
N GLN A 348 -11.90 -20.27 9.45
CA GLN A 348 -12.25 -20.68 10.81
C GLN A 348 -13.72 -20.45 11.18
N ILE A 349 -14.52 -19.79 10.33
CA ILE A 349 -15.93 -19.53 10.59
C ILE A 349 -16.68 -20.87 10.71
N PRO A 350 -17.33 -21.14 11.88
CA PRO A 350 -18.09 -22.37 12.09
C PRO A 350 -19.32 -22.45 11.17
N LYS A 351 -19.78 -23.67 10.88
CA LYS A 351 -20.92 -23.89 9.98
C LYS A 351 -22.20 -23.22 10.43
N ASP A 352 -22.45 -23.15 11.71
CA ASP A 352 -23.63 -22.50 12.29
C ASP A 352 -23.61 -20.97 12.16
N GLN A 353 -22.44 -20.36 11.89
CA GLN A 353 -22.27 -18.93 11.65
C GLN A 353 -22.19 -18.55 10.16
N GLU A 354 -22.11 -19.52 9.25
CA GLU A 354 -21.98 -19.25 7.81
C GLU A 354 -23.11 -18.36 7.27
N THR A 355 -24.34 -18.67 7.63
CA THR A 355 -25.51 -17.90 7.15
C THR A 355 -25.43 -16.44 7.59
N ALA A 356 -25.10 -16.21 8.86
CA ALA A 356 -24.94 -14.85 9.39
C ALA A 356 -23.81 -14.10 8.68
N THR A 357 -22.68 -14.77 8.41
CA THR A 357 -21.55 -14.19 7.66
C THR A 357 -21.95 -13.85 6.23
N VAL A 358 -22.67 -14.74 5.54
CA VAL A 358 -23.16 -14.47 4.18
C VAL A 358 -24.13 -13.28 4.17
N ASP A 359 -25.02 -13.18 5.14
CA ASP A 359 -25.92 -12.03 5.24
C ASP A 359 -25.17 -10.71 5.48
N GLN A 360 -24.11 -10.74 6.27
CA GLN A 360 -23.21 -9.59 6.45
C GLN A 360 -22.50 -9.21 5.16
N THR A 361 -21.86 -10.16 4.47
CA THR A 361 -21.09 -9.90 3.22
C THR A 361 -21.97 -9.46 2.06
N ARG A 362 -23.28 -9.64 2.11
CA ARG A 362 -24.23 -9.03 1.15
C ARG A 362 -24.42 -7.54 1.36
N LEU A 363 -24.27 -7.06 2.60
CA LEU A 363 -24.60 -5.69 3.00
C LEU A 363 -23.36 -4.83 3.27
N GLN A 364 -22.19 -5.43 3.40
CA GLN A 364 -20.93 -4.76 3.65
C GLN A 364 -19.88 -5.11 2.59
N PHE A 365 -18.86 -4.29 2.43
CA PHE A 365 -17.74 -4.57 1.55
C PHE A 365 -16.65 -5.32 2.32
N SER A 366 -16.40 -6.56 1.94
CA SER A 366 -15.44 -7.43 2.61
C SER A 366 -14.22 -7.63 1.74
N ILE A 367 -13.07 -7.40 2.33
CA ILE A 367 -11.75 -7.60 1.74
C ILE A 367 -11.04 -8.66 2.57
N THR A 368 -10.41 -9.60 1.92
CA THR A 368 -9.48 -10.51 2.59
C THR A 368 -8.11 -10.44 1.93
N MET A 369 -7.09 -10.55 2.73
CA MET A 369 -5.71 -10.61 2.29
C MET A 369 -5.07 -11.88 2.80
N GLY A 370 -4.14 -12.44 2.01
CA GLY A 370 -3.28 -13.50 2.52
C GLY A 370 -2.54 -12.98 3.75
N TYR A 371 -2.62 -13.73 4.83
CA TYR A 371 -1.98 -13.36 6.11
C TYR A 371 -0.46 -13.28 6.00
N ASP A 372 0.11 -14.07 5.13
CA ASP A 372 1.54 -14.06 4.85
C ASP A 372 1.77 -13.90 3.34
N VAL A 373 2.25 -12.72 2.94
CA VAL A 373 2.61 -12.43 1.54
C VAL A 373 3.74 -13.31 1.01
N THR A 374 4.40 -14.07 1.88
CA THR A 374 5.43 -15.04 1.49
C THR A 374 4.87 -16.40 1.08
N LYS A 375 3.56 -16.60 1.27
CA LYS A 375 2.86 -17.82 0.89
C LYS A 375 1.69 -17.47 0.00
N LEU A 376 1.55 -18.18 -1.10
CA LEU A 376 0.28 -18.23 -1.78
C LEU A 376 -0.73 -18.94 -0.88
N PRO A 377 -1.95 -18.42 -0.79
CA PRO A 377 -3.01 -19.13 -0.08
C PRO A 377 -3.32 -20.44 -0.80
N GLU A 378 -3.79 -21.42 -0.04
CA GLU A 378 -4.32 -22.64 -0.60
C GLU A 378 -5.63 -22.38 -1.36
N VAL A 379 -5.91 -23.16 -2.40
CA VAL A 379 -7.12 -22.99 -3.22
C VAL A 379 -8.38 -23.07 -2.36
N TYR A 380 -8.40 -23.96 -1.37
CA TYR A 380 -9.56 -24.12 -0.48
C TYR A 380 -9.81 -22.87 0.39
N GLU A 381 -8.76 -22.17 0.82
CA GLU A 381 -8.88 -20.96 1.66
C GLU A 381 -9.58 -19.84 0.89
N VAL A 382 -9.13 -19.58 -0.33
CA VAL A 382 -9.73 -18.54 -1.19
C VAL A 382 -11.14 -18.93 -1.64
N THR A 383 -11.38 -20.22 -1.92
CA THR A 383 -12.70 -20.71 -2.28
C THR A 383 -13.68 -20.57 -1.11
N ARG A 384 -13.20 -20.86 0.10
CA ARG A 384 -14.00 -20.71 1.32
C ARG A 384 -14.43 -19.25 1.54
N ALA A 385 -13.52 -18.30 1.41
CA ALA A 385 -13.84 -16.88 1.50
C ALA A 385 -14.86 -16.45 0.42
N ALA A 386 -14.72 -16.96 -0.80
CA ALA A 386 -15.67 -16.69 -1.88
C ALA A 386 -17.06 -17.30 -1.59
N GLU A 387 -17.14 -18.50 -1.01
CA GLU A 387 -18.40 -19.15 -0.62
C GLU A 387 -19.11 -18.41 0.51
N LEU A 388 -18.39 -17.67 1.35
CA LEU A 388 -18.94 -16.78 2.36
C LEU A 388 -19.26 -15.38 1.83
N GLY A 389 -19.08 -15.15 0.53
CA GLY A 389 -19.51 -13.93 -0.16
C GLY A 389 -18.54 -12.77 -0.07
N VAL A 390 -17.27 -12.97 0.30
CA VAL A 390 -16.24 -11.93 0.30
C VAL A 390 -16.09 -11.34 -1.10
N GLN A 391 -16.06 -10.02 -1.21
CA GLN A 391 -15.97 -9.32 -2.50
C GLN A 391 -14.54 -9.33 -3.04
N SER A 392 -13.59 -8.83 -2.26
CA SER A 392 -12.20 -8.69 -2.67
C SER A 392 -11.34 -9.76 -2.02
N ILE A 393 -10.86 -10.70 -2.84
CA ILE A 393 -10.01 -11.80 -2.36
C ILE A 393 -8.61 -11.53 -2.87
N GLY A 394 -7.72 -11.15 -1.94
CA GLY A 394 -6.37 -10.71 -2.26
C GLY A 394 -5.33 -11.82 -2.12
N TYR A 395 -4.48 -11.93 -3.13
CA TYR A 395 -3.24 -12.70 -3.10
C TYR A 395 -2.20 -12.05 -4.00
N ASP A 396 -0.93 -12.35 -3.78
CA ASP A 396 0.12 -11.83 -4.65
C ASP A 396 0.20 -12.67 -5.93
N ILE A 397 -0.26 -12.08 -7.03
CA ILE A 397 -0.32 -12.75 -8.34
C ILE A 397 1.06 -12.97 -8.97
N PHE A 398 2.11 -12.33 -8.44
CA PHE A 398 3.46 -12.42 -8.96
C PHE A 398 4.42 -13.23 -8.07
N THR A 399 4.03 -13.59 -6.85
CA THR A 399 4.91 -14.31 -5.93
C THR A 399 5.24 -15.71 -6.44
N ASP A 400 4.24 -16.43 -6.92
CA ASP A 400 4.42 -17.74 -7.56
C ASP A 400 3.68 -17.74 -8.89
N ILE A 401 4.45 -17.56 -9.95
CA ILE A 401 3.90 -17.36 -11.29
C ILE A 401 3.46 -18.67 -11.93
N ALA A 402 3.95 -19.83 -11.43
CA ALA A 402 3.87 -21.04 -12.21
C ALA A 402 2.48 -21.68 -12.15
N GLU A 403 2.09 -22.25 -11.05
CA GLU A 403 0.95 -23.17 -11.08
C GLU A 403 -0.17 -22.78 -10.12
N ASN A 404 0.18 -22.36 -8.92
CA ASN A 404 -0.80 -22.14 -7.86
C ASN A 404 -1.64 -20.85 -8.07
N ALA A 405 -1.04 -19.76 -8.51
CA ALA A 405 -1.79 -18.53 -8.79
C ALA A 405 -2.79 -18.74 -9.95
N GLU A 406 -2.46 -19.57 -10.92
CA GLU A 406 -3.38 -19.93 -12.00
C GLU A 406 -4.53 -20.80 -11.50
N GLN A 407 -4.25 -21.77 -10.62
CA GLN A 407 -5.29 -22.62 -10.01
C GLN A 407 -6.27 -21.79 -9.19
N ILE A 408 -5.79 -20.86 -8.35
CA ILE A 408 -6.62 -19.94 -7.59
C ILE A 408 -7.46 -19.08 -8.53
N THR A 409 -6.83 -18.51 -9.55
CA THR A 409 -7.52 -17.65 -10.54
C THR A 409 -8.66 -18.40 -11.22
N LYS A 410 -8.44 -19.65 -11.62
CA LYS A 410 -9.46 -20.52 -12.23
C LYS A 410 -10.56 -20.91 -11.25
N ALA A 411 -10.19 -21.30 -10.04
CA ALA A 411 -11.15 -21.74 -9.01
C ALA A 411 -12.15 -20.63 -8.67
N LEU A 412 -11.71 -19.36 -8.69
CA LEU A 412 -12.55 -18.20 -8.45
C LEU A 412 -13.22 -17.64 -9.72
N GLY A 413 -12.90 -18.19 -10.91
CA GLY A 413 -13.44 -17.73 -12.19
C GLY A 413 -12.80 -16.44 -12.73
N PHE A 414 -11.69 -15.99 -12.17
CA PHE A 414 -10.96 -14.79 -12.61
C PHE A 414 -10.12 -15.01 -13.87
N ASP A 415 -10.09 -16.22 -14.41
CA ASP A 415 -9.50 -16.52 -15.72
C ASP A 415 -10.20 -15.79 -16.87
N LYS A 416 -11.41 -15.28 -16.64
CA LYS A 416 -12.26 -14.60 -17.62
C LYS A 416 -12.41 -13.09 -17.40
N GLY A 417 -12.02 -12.56 -16.27
CA GLY A 417 -12.15 -11.12 -15.99
C GLY A 417 -11.93 -10.76 -14.53
N GLY A 418 -11.72 -9.48 -14.27
CA GLY A 418 -11.45 -8.95 -12.92
C GLY A 418 -12.67 -8.85 -12.01
N PHE A 419 -13.87 -8.90 -12.57
CA PHE A 419 -15.14 -8.95 -11.84
C PHE A 419 -15.86 -10.25 -12.18
N VAL A 420 -16.16 -11.05 -11.17
CA VAL A 420 -16.88 -12.30 -11.30
C VAL A 420 -18.17 -12.22 -10.50
N LEU A 421 -19.31 -12.41 -11.17
CA LEU A 421 -20.60 -12.38 -10.51
C LEU A 421 -20.72 -13.52 -9.51
N LYS A 422 -21.04 -13.20 -8.26
CA LYS A 422 -21.24 -14.19 -7.17
C LYS A 422 -22.35 -15.19 -7.50
N LYS A 423 -22.32 -16.36 -6.87
CA LYS A 423 -23.47 -17.29 -6.89
C LYS A 423 -24.74 -16.58 -6.42
N GLU A 424 -25.89 -16.95 -6.96
CA GLU A 424 -27.16 -16.27 -6.68
C GLU A 424 -27.49 -16.20 -5.17
N SER A 425 -27.18 -17.25 -4.43
CA SER A 425 -27.36 -17.31 -2.98
C SER A 425 -26.55 -16.29 -2.19
N LEU A 426 -25.48 -15.73 -2.78
CA LEU A 426 -24.58 -14.76 -2.15
C LEU A 426 -24.85 -13.32 -2.58
N ARG A 427 -25.81 -13.12 -3.50
CA ARG A 427 -26.08 -11.79 -4.06
C ARG A 427 -26.98 -10.96 -3.19
N TYR A 428 -26.72 -9.68 -3.13
CA TYR A 428 -27.69 -8.70 -2.65
C TYR A 428 -28.85 -8.63 -3.65
N LYS A 429 -30.06 -8.81 -3.15
CA LYS A 429 -31.27 -8.65 -3.94
C LYS A 429 -31.90 -7.30 -3.59
N ARG A 430 -31.96 -6.41 -4.59
CA ARG A 430 -32.72 -5.17 -4.43
C ARG A 430 -34.17 -5.53 -4.16
N THR A 431 -34.66 -5.28 -2.97
CA THR A 431 -36.09 -5.20 -2.75
C THR A 431 -36.59 -3.96 -3.48
N ARG A 432 -37.21 -4.15 -4.64
CA ARG A 432 -37.98 -3.05 -5.22
C ARG A 432 -38.98 -2.66 -4.15
N PRO A 433 -39.02 -1.36 -3.72
CA PRO A 433 -40.17 -0.95 -2.92
C PRO A 433 -41.39 -1.37 -3.74
N ILE A 434 -42.30 -2.13 -3.14
CA ILE A 434 -43.61 -2.33 -3.73
C ILE A 434 -44.18 -0.91 -3.76
N VAL A 435 -44.00 -0.23 -4.88
CA VAL A 435 -44.77 0.98 -5.17
C VAL A 435 -46.17 0.41 -5.30
N ALA A 436 -46.95 0.55 -4.23
CA ALA A 436 -48.36 0.30 -4.32
C ALA A 436 -48.82 1.07 -5.57
N ASP A 437 -49.45 0.36 -6.52
CA ASP A 437 -50.00 1.01 -7.69
C ASP A 437 -50.77 2.23 -7.18
N VAL A 438 -50.21 3.41 -7.50
CA VAL A 438 -50.92 4.66 -7.18
C VAL A 438 -52.22 4.55 -7.96
N PRO A 439 -53.36 4.37 -7.30
CA PRO A 439 -54.60 4.20 -7.99
C PRO A 439 -54.75 5.41 -8.95
N SER A 440 -55.03 5.14 -10.21
CA SER A 440 -55.24 6.19 -11.21
C SER A 440 -56.19 7.22 -10.62
N PRO A 441 -55.86 8.53 -10.69
CA PRO A 441 -56.68 9.53 -10.09
C PRO A 441 -58.12 9.37 -10.60
N GLN A 442 -59.04 9.06 -9.70
CA GLN A 442 -60.46 8.98 -10.08
C GLN A 442 -60.94 10.38 -10.44
N LEU A 443 -61.41 10.54 -11.66
CA LEU A 443 -62.06 11.74 -12.07
C LEU A 443 -63.53 11.72 -11.60
N ASN A 444 -63.99 12.81 -11.00
CA ASN A 444 -65.40 12.95 -10.70
C ASN A 444 -66.20 13.10 -12.03
N ALA A 445 -67.50 12.97 -11.95
CA ALA A 445 -68.39 13.03 -13.14
C ALA A 445 -68.24 14.33 -14.00
N ASN A 446 -67.56 15.35 -13.47
CA ASN A 446 -67.29 16.62 -14.10
C ASN A 446 -65.82 16.75 -14.56
N GLY A 447 -65.02 15.68 -14.53
CA GLY A 447 -63.61 15.70 -14.98
C GLY A 447 -62.64 16.31 -13.97
N GLY A 448 -63.07 16.61 -12.75
CA GLY A 448 -62.18 17.13 -11.69
C GLY A 448 -61.44 16.00 -10.95
N ILE A 449 -60.18 16.23 -10.56
CA ILE A 449 -59.38 15.28 -9.78
C ILE A 449 -59.95 15.20 -8.37
N ILE A 450 -60.32 14.02 -7.91
CA ILE A 450 -60.69 13.78 -6.51
C ILE A 450 -59.40 13.78 -5.68
N PRO A 451 -59.23 14.67 -4.69
CA PRO A 451 -58.06 14.64 -3.84
C PRO A 451 -58.02 13.33 -3.06
N MET A 452 -56.85 12.66 -3.14
CA MET A 452 -56.65 11.44 -2.30
C MET A 452 -56.64 11.79 -0.81
N PRO A 453 -57.22 10.98 0.05
CA PRO A 453 -57.11 11.18 1.47
C PRO A 453 -55.65 11.06 1.91
N THR A 454 -55.17 12.06 2.62
CA THR A 454 -53.85 12.05 3.23
C THR A 454 -53.85 10.95 4.28
N ILE A 455 -53.04 9.92 4.07
CA ILE A 455 -52.83 8.89 5.09
C ILE A 455 -51.94 9.55 6.17
N SER A 456 -52.52 9.82 7.31
CA SER A 456 -51.87 10.33 8.51
C SER A 456 -51.08 9.21 9.22
#